data_24cd3a794794f5560fe6587e102d174e
#
_entry.id   24cd3a794794f5560fe6587e102d174e
#
_cell.length_a   1.000
_cell.length_b   1.000
_cell.length_c   1.000
_cell.angle_alpha   90.00
_cell.angle_beta   90.00
_cell.angle_gamma   90.00
#
_symmetry.space_group_name_H-M   'P 1'
#
loop_
_entity.id
_entity.type
_entity.pdbx_description
1 polymer ?
#
loop_
_entity_poly.entity_id
_entity_poly.type
_entity_poly.pdbx_seq_one_letter_code
_entity_poly.pdbx_strand_id
1 'polypeptide(L)'
;MDNQKSLLERFEQLNAIGASLSSERNIDRLLENILLAAKAITHADGGTLYRMSEDQLCLRFAIVRTDSLGIAFGGTTGQPIPAHFRDLPLNRDDGAENNSLVAAYSAVHGQTVNIADAYTEAGFDFSGTRKFDEATGYRSKSFLTVPMKNHEHEIIGVLQLINAVDQATGAVREFSLADQQLAESLASQASVALTNRLLVNQLEVLFESFVNLISLAIDEKSPYTGGHCQ
;
A
#
# COMPACT_ATOMS: atom_id res chain seq x y z
N MET A 1 -1.62 16.30 31.17
CA MET A 1 -1.64 17.38 30.14
C MET A 1 -0.77 17.02 28.95
N ASP A 2 0.40 16.42 29.09
CA ASP A 2 1.26 16.01 27.95
C ASP A 2 0.62 14.98 27.00
N ASN A 3 -0.09 14.00 27.55
CA ASN A 3 -0.68 12.93 26.72
C ASN A 3 -1.83 13.42 25.81
N GLN A 4 -2.63 14.40 26.26
CA GLN A 4 -3.69 15.01 25.44
C GLN A 4 -3.13 15.92 24.33
N LYS A 5 -2.05 16.63 24.60
CA LYS A 5 -1.38 17.49 23.63
C LYS A 5 -0.75 16.64 22.51
N SER A 6 -0.07 15.56 22.88
CA SER A 6 0.51 14.57 21.94
C SER A 6 -0.56 13.91 21.05
N LEU A 7 -1.74 13.61 21.60
CA LEU A 7 -2.84 13.03 20.82
C LEU A 7 -3.42 14.03 19.82
N LEU A 8 -3.61 15.29 20.23
CA LEU A 8 -4.12 16.33 19.32
C LEU A 8 -3.14 16.58 18.17
N GLU A 9 -1.85 16.68 18.45
CA GLU A 9 -0.80 16.84 17.45
C GLU A 9 -0.80 15.69 16.43
N ARG A 10 -1.00 14.45 16.89
CA ARG A 10 -1.12 13.27 16.01
C ARG A 10 -2.37 13.30 15.14
N PHE A 11 -3.51 13.77 15.67
CA PHE A 11 -4.73 13.97 14.89
C PHE A 11 -4.58 15.07 13.83
N GLU A 12 -3.97 16.17 14.17
CA GLU A 12 -3.68 17.25 13.21
C GLU A 12 -2.75 16.76 12.10
N GLN A 13 -1.72 15.99 12.45
CA GLN A 13 -0.82 15.36 11.48
C GLN A 13 -1.55 14.38 10.57
N LEU A 14 -2.43 13.54 11.11
CA LEU A 14 -3.23 12.59 10.34
C LEU A 14 -4.14 13.32 9.33
N ASN A 15 -4.80 14.40 9.75
CA ASN A 15 -5.65 15.20 8.88
C ASN A 15 -4.85 15.88 7.76
N ALA A 16 -3.68 16.42 8.08
CA ALA A 16 -2.78 17.04 7.10
C ALA A 16 -2.29 16.00 6.06
N ILE A 17 -1.95 14.79 6.50
CA ILE A 17 -1.59 13.68 5.63
C ILE A 17 -2.76 13.32 4.72
N GLY A 18 -3.98 13.15 5.26
CA GLY A 18 -5.18 12.82 4.47
C GLY A 18 -5.47 13.85 3.36
N ALA A 19 -5.34 15.14 3.67
CA ALA A 19 -5.49 16.21 2.70
C ALA A 19 -4.41 16.13 1.60
N SER A 20 -3.15 15.87 1.98
CA SER A 20 -2.05 15.70 1.03
C SER A 20 -2.26 14.49 0.11
N LEU A 21 -2.67 13.34 0.66
CA LEU A 21 -2.98 12.14 -0.13
C LEU A 21 -4.11 12.39 -1.13
N SER A 22 -5.16 13.10 -0.72
CA SER A 22 -6.31 13.39 -1.58
C SER A 22 -5.99 14.34 -2.74
N SER A 23 -4.93 15.15 -2.63
CA SER A 23 -4.49 16.09 -3.67
C SER A 23 -3.48 15.49 -4.65
N GLU A 24 -2.86 14.34 -4.34
CA GLU A 24 -1.83 13.72 -5.18
C GLU A 24 -2.45 13.10 -6.43
N ARG A 25 -1.90 13.45 -7.59
CA ARG A 25 -2.38 13.00 -8.89
C ARG A 25 -1.61 11.79 -9.45
N ASN A 26 -0.36 11.62 -9.03
CA ASN A 26 0.46 10.50 -9.46
C ASN A 26 0.25 9.31 -8.52
N ILE A 27 -0.19 8.16 -9.06
CA ILE A 27 -0.49 6.96 -8.28
C ILE A 27 0.76 6.43 -7.56
N ASP A 28 1.92 6.39 -8.22
CA ASP A 28 3.14 5.86 -7.61
C ASP A 28 3.59 6.72 -6.44
N ARG A 29 3.48 8.05 -6.59
CA ARG A 29 3.74 9.01 -5.51
C ARG A 29 2.72 8.89 -4.38
N LEU A 30 1.45 8.68 -4.71
CA LEU A 30 0.39 8.46 -3.73
C LEU A 30 0.69 7.22 -2.88
N LEU A 31 1.00 6.08 -3.50
CA LEU A 31 1.34 4.83 -2.82
C LEU A 31 2.59 5.00 -1.93
N GLU A 32 3.60 5.69 -2.43
CA GLU A 32 4.81 6.00 -1.66
C GLU A 32 4.51 6.87 -0.45
N ASN A 33 3.74 7.95 -0.62
CA ASN A 33 3.35 8.86 0.46
C ASN A 33 2.52 8.14 1.53
N ILE A 34 1.64 7.22 1.15
CA ILE A 34 0.86 6.39 2.10
C ILE A 34 1.81 5.61 3.02
N LEU A 35 2.77 4.89 2.43
CA LEU A 35 3.70 4.08 3.22
C LEU A 35 4.60 4.94 4.10
N LEU A 36 5.17 6.02 3.55
CA LEU A 36 6.04 6.93 4.31
C LEU A 36 5.30 7.61 5.46
N ALA A 37 4.07 8.04 5.23
CA ALA A 37 3.22 8.62 6.28
C ALA A 37 2.92 7.61 7.38
N ALA A 38 2.55 6.37 7.03
CA ALA A 38 2.28 5.31 7.99
C ALA A 38 3.51 4.98 8.84
N LYS A 39 4.68 4.87 8.23
CA LYS A 39 5.95 4.69 8.94
C LYS A 39 6.23 5.85 9.89
N ALA A 40 6.06 7.09 9.43
CA ALA A 40 6.34 8.28 10.24
C ALA A 40 5.46 8.36 11.49
N ILE A 41 4.13 8.16 11.36
CA ILE A 41 3.20 8.28 12.49
C ILE A 41 3.30 7.14 13.50
N THR A 42 3.77 5.95 13.08
CA THR A 42 3.94 4.77 13.94
C THR A 42 5.38 4.55 14.38
N HIS A 43 6.31 5.37 13.85
CA HIS A 43 7.76 5.19 14.01
C HIS A 43 8.25 3.81 13.57
N ALA A 44 7.66 3.26 12.50
CA ALA A 44 8.10 1.99 11.95
C ALA A 44 9.40 2.14 11.16
N ASP A 45 10.36 1.24 11.36
CA ASP A 45 11.62 1.20 10.60
C ASP A 45 11.42 0.73 9.16
N GLY A 46 10.53 -0.24 8.98
CA GLY A 46 10.22 -0.80 7.67
C GLY A 46 8.74 -0.85 7.36
N GLY A 47 8.42 -1.05 6.10
CA GLY A 47 7.06 -1.30 5.67
C GLY A 47 6.96 -1.67 4.20
N THR A 48 5.84 -2.28 3.88
CA THR A 48 5.45 -2.69 2.54
C THR A 48 4.01 -2.27 2.28
N LEU A 49 3.78 -1.70 1.11
CA LEU A 49 2.44 -1.51 0.59
C LEU A 49 2.20 -2.54 -0.52
N TYR A 50 1.15 -3.31 -0.35
CA TYR A 50 0.67 -4.25 -1.36
C TYR A 50 -0.56 -3.67 -2.06
N ARG A 51 -0.68 -3.92 -3.35
CA ARG A 51 -1.90 -3.69 -4.13
C ARG A 51 -2.59 -5.02 -4.43
N MET A 52 -3.90 -5.02 -4.43
CA MET A 52 -4.69 -6.12 -4.96
C MET A 52 -4.46 -6.23 -6.46
N SER A 53 -4.28 -7.45 -6.98
CA SER A 53 -4.24 -7.71 -8.41
C SER A 53 -5.61 -7.47 -9.05
N GLU A 54 -5.64 -7.22 -10.36
CA GLU A 54 -6.90 -6.94 -11.08
C GLU A 54 -7.88 -8.12 -11.04
N ASP A 55 -7.36 -9.35 -11.04
CA ASP A 55 -8.14 -10.59 -10.90
C ASP A 55 -8.53 -10.92 -9.45
N GLN A 56 -8.08 -10.10 -8.48
CA GLN A 56 -8.29 -10.26 -7.04
C GLN A 56 -7.76 -11.60 -6.46
N LEU A 57 -6.79 -12.22 -7.11
CA LEU A 57 -6.24 -13.51 -6.68
C LEU A 57 -4.98 -13.40 -5.85
N CYS A 58 -4.27 -12.26 -5.90
CA CYS A 58 -3.02 -12.08 -5.18
C CYS A 58 -2.78 -10.63 -4.75
N LEU A 59 -1.88 -10.47 -3.80
CA LEU A 59 -1.31 -9.17 -3.42
C LEU A 59 0.04 -9.01 -4.12
N ARG A 60 0.23 -7.89 -4.83
CA ARG A 60 1.46 -7.49 -5.49
C ARG A 60 2.21 -6.46 -4.67
N PHE A 61 3.51 -6.62 -4.54
CA PHE A 61 4.35 -5.61 -3.93
C PHE A 61 4.31 -4.33 -4.78
N ALA A 62 3.90 -3.22 -4.18
CA ALA A 62 3.90 -1.91 -4.83
C ALA A 62 5.06 -1.03 -4.34
N ILE A 63 5.25 -0.95 -3.02
CA ILE A 63 6.29 -0.15 -2.39
C ILE A 63 6.93 -0.97 -1.26
N VAL A 64 8.25 -0.95 -1.16
CA VAL A 64 9.01 -1.52 -0.04
C VAL A 64 10.00 -0.48 0.46
N ARG A 65 10.03 -0.23 1.76
CA ARG A 65 10.94 0.69 2.45
C ARG A 65 11.45 0.07 3.74
N THR A 66 12.77 0.17 3.99
CA THR A 66 13.39 -0.15 5.29
C THR A 66 14.52 0.83 5.51
N ASP A 67 14.35 1.72 6.50
CA ASP A 67 15.28 2.84 6.69
C ASP A 67 16.66 2.37 7.16
N SER A 68 16.69 1.48 8.15
CA SER A 68 17.96 0.94 8.69
C SER A 68 18.79 0.17 7.68
N LEU A 69 18.15 -0.40 6.63
CA LEU A 69 18.84 -1.09 5.53
C LEU A 69 19.05 -0.22 4.28
N GLY A 70 18.51 1.00 4.25
CA GLY A 70 18.51 1.85 3.06
C GLY A 70 17.75 1.25 1.86
N ILE A 71 16.78 0.36 2.13
CA ILE A 71 15.99 -0.29 1.08
C ILE A 71 14.85 0.63 0.65
N ALA A 72 14.77 0.87 -0.68
CA ALA A 72 13.72 1.67 -1.29
C ALA A 72 13.40 1.12 -2.70
N PHE A 73 12.31 0.36 -2.83
CA PHE A 73 11.83 -0.20 -4.08
C PHE A 73 10.40 0.26 -4.40
N GLY A 74 10.11 0.40 -5.68
CA GLY A 74 8.81 0.85 -6.18
C GLY A 74 8.55 2.35 -6.02
N GLY A 75 7.39 2.82 -6.41
CA GLY A 75 7.02 4.22 -6.38
C GLY A 75 7.88 5.09 -7.29
N THR A 76 8.28 6.25 -6.79
CA THR A 76 9.05 7.25 -7.55
C THR A 76 10.58 7.07 -7.45
N THR A 77 11.06 5.99 -6.83
CA THR A 77 12.51 5.75 -6.62
C THR A 77 13.29 5.43 -7.89
N GLY A 78 12.61 5.01 -8.95
CA GLY A 78 13.23 4.45 -10.15
C GLY A 78 13.82 3.04 -9.96
N GLN A 79 13.71 2.47 -8.75
CA GLN A 79 14.14 1.11 -8.44
C GLN A 79 12.92 0.18 -8.49
N PRO A 80 12.84 -0.76 -9.45
CA PRO A 80 11.71 -1.68 -9.51
C PRO A 80 11.71 -2.66 -8.32
N ILE A 81 10.55 -3.24 -8.04
CA ILE A 81 10.47 -4.34 -7.08
C ILE A 81 11.28 -5.52 -7.63
N PRO A 82 12.29 -6.02 -6.90
CA PRO A 82 13.12 -7.14 -7.35
C PRO A 82 12.31 -8.42 -7.57
N ALA A 83 12.66 -9.21 -8.57
CA ALA A 83 11.91 -10.41 -8.98
C ALA A 83 11.80 -11.51 -7.90
N HIS A 84 12.61 -11.47 -6.86
CA HIS A 84 12.49 -12.40 -5.74
C HIS A 84 11.34 -12.04 -4.76
N PHE A 85 10.77 -10.82 -4.84
CA PHE A 85 9.53 -10.47 -4.17
C PHE A 85 8.35 -10.97 -5.01
N ARG A 86 7.93 -12.20 -4.71
CA ARG A 86 6.83 -12.86 -5.45
C ARG A 86 5.49 -12.35 -4.95
N ASP A 87 4.52 -12.30 -5.85
CA ASP A 87 3.13 -12.03 -5.51
C ASP A 87 2.65 -13.01 -4.42
N LEU A 88 1.83 -12.51 -3.49
CA LEU A 88 1.29 -13.30 -2.39
C LEU A 88 -0.12 -13.79 -2.76
N PRO A 89 -0.31 -15.09 -3.05
CA PRO A 89 -1.61 -15.63 -3.41
C PRO A 89 -2.56 -15.57 -2.21
N LEU A 90 -3.82 -15.18 -2.45
CA LEU A 90 -4.88 -15.17 -1.43
C LEU A 90 -5.44 -16.58 -1.18
N ASN A 91 -5.34 -17.45 -2.16
CA ASN A 91 -5.70 -18.86 -2.05
C ASN A 91 -4.47 -19.74 -2.26
N ARG A 92 -4.45 -20.89 -1.61
CA ARG A 92 -3.45 -21.93 -1.82
C ARG A 92 -3.78 -22.76 -3.06
N ASP A 93 -2.85 -23.63 -3.50
CA ASP A 93 -3.01 -24.49 -4.66
C ASP A 93 -4.20 -25.46 -4.52
N ASP A 94 -4.61 -25.78 -3.28
CA ASP A 94 -5.78 -26.61 -2.95
C ASP A 94 -7.11 -25.83 -2.99
N GLY A 95 -7.08 -24.54 -3.32
CA GLY A 95 -8.23 -23.64 -3.36
C GLY A 95 -8.66 -23.09 -2.00
N ALA A 96 -8.04 -23.51 -0.90
CA ALA A 96 -8.33 -22.97 0.41
C ALA A 96 -7.68 -21.58 0.61
N GLU A 97 -8.26 -20.76 1.47
CA GLU A 97 -7.72 -19.46 1.84
C GLU A 97 -6.27 -19.55 2.37
N ASN A 98 -5.43 -18.62 1.96
CA ASN A 98 -4.04 -18.57 2.40
C ASN A 98 -3.92 -17.86 3.74
N ASN A 99 -4.25 -18.57 4.79
CA ASN A 99 -4.18 -18.07 6.17
C ASN A 99 -2.76 -18.14 6.78
N SER A 100 -1.78 -18.64 6.03
CA SER A 100 -0.41 -18.76 6.53
C SER A 100 0.42 -17.47 6.40
N LEU A 101 0.11 -16.61 5.42
CA LEU A 101 0.81 -15.35 5.21
C LEU A 101 0.02 -14.20 5.83
N VAL A 102 0.66 -13.41 6.70
CA VAL A 102 0.00 -12.32 7.45
C VAL A 102 -0.74 -11.34 6.54
N ALA A 103 -0.11 -10.91 5.43
CA ALA A 103 -0.74 -9.98 4.50
C ALA A 103 -1.92 -10.61 3.74
N ALA A 104 -1.81 -11.88 3.33
CA ALA A 104 -2.91 -12.60 2.69
C ALA A 104 -4.09 -12.81 3.67
N TYR A 105 -3.80 -13.24 4.89
CA TYR A 105 -4.81 -13.35 5.95
C TYR A 105 -5.56 -12.03 6.19
N SER A 106 -4.80 -10.93 6.33
CA SER A 106 -5.38 -9.60 6.50
C SER A 106 -6.29 -9.20 5.34
N ALA A 107 -5.89 -9.52 4.10
CA ALA A 107 -6.71 -9.25 2.91
C ALA A 107 -7.98 -10.11 2.86
N VAL A 108 -7.85 -11.41 3.07
CA VAL A 108 -8.98 -12.37 2.99
C VAL A 108 -10.04 -12.08 4.04
N HIS A 109 -9.61 -11.85 5.30
CA HIS A 109 -10.54 -11.61 6.41
C HIS A 109 -10.89 -10.13 6.63
N GLY A 110 -10.19 -9.24 5.95
CA GLY A 110 -10.38 -7.79 6.15
C GLY A 110 -10.10 -7.34 7.59
N GLN A 111 -9.14 -7.97 8.26
CA GLN A 111 -8.81 -7.73 9.66
C GLN A 111 -7.37 -7.22 9.83
N THR A 112 -7.19 -6.28 10.74
CA THR A 112 -5.86 -5.85 11.18
C THR A 112 -5.20 -6.95 12.01
N VAL A 113 -3.93 -7.21 11.73
CA VAL A 113 -3.10 -8.15 12.49
C VAL A 113 -1.94 -7.39 13.11
N ASN A 114 -1.80 -7.48 14.44
CA ASN A 114 -0.73 -6.86 15.21
C ASN A 114 0.06 -7.94 15.94
N ILE A 115 1.32 -8.10 15.58
CA ILE A 115 2.21 -9.16 16.07
C ILE A 115 3.38 -8.52 16.82
N ALA A 116 3.55 -8.91 18.07
CA ALA A 116 4.59 -8.40 18.94
C ALA A 116 5.99 -8.91 18.57
N ASP A 117 6.09 -10.20 18.23
CA ASP A 117 7.35 -10.83 17.80
C ASP A 117 7.08 -11.99 16.83
N ALA A 118 7.46 -11.80 15.56
CA ALA A 118 7.32 -12.79 14.49
C ALA A 118 8.14 -14.08 14.71
N TYR A 119 9.12 -14.05 15.59
CA TYR A 119 9.94 -15.22 15.89
C TYR A 119 9.31 -16.16 16.91
N THR A 120 8.36 -15.65 17.70
CA THR A 120 7.59 -16.41 18.70
C THR A 120 6.15 -16.65 18.30
N GLU A 121 5.66 -15.93 17.27
CA GLU A 121 4.31 -16.08 16.77
C GLU A 121 4.12 -17.44 16.07
N ALA A 122 3.10 -18.19 16.47
CA ALA A 122 2.84 -19.54 15.96
C ALA A 122 1.73 -19.60 14.90
N GLY A 123 1.00 -18.49 14.67
CA GLY A 123 -0.17 -18.46 13.78
C GLY A 123 0.15 -18.31 12.30
N PHE A 124 1.38 -17.87 11.96
CA PHE A 124 1.76 -17.50 10.60
C PHE A 124 3.12 -18.08 10.18
N ASP A 125 3.32 -18.18 8.86
CA ASP A 125 4.60 -18.60 8.28
C ASP A 125 5.52 -17.39 8.05
N PHE A 126 6.54 -17.28 8.85
CA PHE A 126 7.61 -16.29 8.75
C PHE A 126 8.91 -16.83 8.11
N SER A 127 8.86 -17.97 7.42
CA SER A 127 10.04 -18.56 6.79
C SER A 127 10.71 -17.63 5.77
N GLY A 128 9.91 -16.90 4.99
CA GLY A 128 10.38 -15.90 4.05
C GLY A 128 11.04 -14.72 4.75
N THR A 129 10.43 -14.22 5.82
CA THR A 129 10.96 -13.14 6.66
C THR A 129 12.30 -13.54 7.29
N ARG A 130 12.40 -14.75 7.84
CA ARG A 130 13.65 -15.26 8.44
C ARG A 130 14.79 -15.36 7.43
N LYS A 131 14.49 -15.82 6.20
CA LYS A 131 15.48 -15.85 5.12
C LYS A 131 15.97 -14.45 4.73
N PHE A 132 15.06 -13.48 4.68
CA PHE A 132 15.42 -12.08 4.46
C PHE A 132 16.30 -11.54 5.59
N ASP A 133 15.94 -11.80 6.83
CA ASP A 133 16.68 -11.37 8.02
C ASP A 133 18.08 -11.99 8.05
N GLU A 134 18.22 -13.29 7.75
CA GLU A 134 19.52 -13.97 7.63
C GLU A 134 20.41 -13.38 6.53
N ALA A 135 19.81 -13.04 5.38
CA ALA A 135 20.55 -12.49 4.24
C ALA A 135 21.01 -11.05 4.46
N THR A 136 20.26 -10.26 5.24
CA THR A 136 20.50 -8.81 5.42
C THR A 136 21.08 -8.44 6.78
N GLY A 137 21.08 -9.36 7.74
CA GLY A 137 21.43 -9.08 9.14
C GLY A 137 20.36 -8.29 9.88
N TYR A 138 19.17 -8.13 9.27
CA TYR A 138 18.02 -7.48 9.88
C TYR A 138 17.31 -8.42 10.86
N ARG A 139 16.47 -7.88 11.73
CA ARG A 139 15.56 -8.67 12.56
C ARG A 139 14.17 -8.08 12.52
N SER A 140 13.34 -8.66 11.68
CA SER A 140 11.91 -8.33 11.58
C SER A 140 11.18 -8.88 12.80
N LYS A 141 10.96 -8.03 13.80
CA LYS A 141 10.39 -8.44 15.09
C LYS A 141 8.88 -8.17 15.13
N SER A 142 8.47 -6.92 15.19
CA SER A 142 7.07 -6.55 15.31
C SER A 142 6.45 -6.22 13.96
N PHE A 143 5.19 -6.65 13.78
CA PHE A 143 4.42 -6.42 12.56
C PHE A 143 3.06 -5.80 12.86
N LEU A 144 2.68 -4.83 12.08
CA LEU A 144 1.32 -4.29 12.02
C LEU A 144 0.84 -4.33 10.58
N THR A 145 -0.17 -5.15 10.30
CA THR A 145 -0.70 -5.38 8.96
C THR A 145 -2.15 -4.92 8.91
N VAL A 146 -2.44 -3.94 8.09
CA VAL A 146 -3.74 -3.27 8.02
C VAL A 146 -4.33 -3.40 6.62
N PRO A 147 -5.55 -3.94 6.46
CA PRO A 147 -6.20 -4.01 5.16
C PRO A 147 -6.70 -2.63 4.73
N MET A 148 -6.51 -2.31 3.46
CA MET A 148 -6.98 -1.08 2.84
C MET A 148 -8.30 -1.36 2.14
N LYS A 149 -9.39 -0.80 2.67
CA LYS A 149 -10.75 -1.02 2.16
C LYS A 149 -11.29 0.23 1.47
N ASN A 150 -11.89 0.05 0.29
CA ASN A 150 -12.63 1.11 -0.36
C ASN A 150 -14.01 1.33 0.31
N HIS A 151 -14.81 2.26 -0.23
CA HIS A 151 -16.15 2.59 0.30
C HIS A 151 -17.17 1.45 0.12
N GLU A 152 -16.90 0.48 -0.75
CA GLU A 152 -17.70 -0.74 -0.95
C GLU A 152 -17.24 -1.89 -0.07
N HIS A 153 -16.30 -1.62 0.86
CA HIS A 153 -15.66 -2.61 1.74
C HIS A 153 -14.78 -3.65 1.02
N GLU A 154 -14.47 -3.44 -0.25
CA GLU A 154 -13.54 -4.29 -0.97
C GLU A 154 -12.09 -3.99 -0.59
N ILE A 155 -11.27 -5.04 -0.53
CA ILE A 155 -9.83 -4.89 -0.24
C ILE A 155 -9.10 -4.47 -1.51
N ILE A 156 -8.53 -3.27 -1.50
CA ILE A 156 -7.74 -2.73 -2.63
C ILE A 156 -6.24 -2.88 -2.42
N GLY A 157 -5.82 -3.24 -1.23
CA GLY A 157 -4.43 -3.45 -0.86
C GLY A 157 -4.25 -3.76 0.62
N VAL A 158 -3.00 -3.88 1.03
CA VAL A 158 -2.61 -4.10 2.41
C VAL A 158 -1.39 -3.24 2.74
N LEU A 159 -1.46 -2.56 3.87
CA LEU A 159 -0.36 -1.82 4.46
C LEU A 159 0.28 -2.68 5.55
N GLN A 160 1.55 -3.02 5.42
CA GLN A 160 2.31 -3.77 6.43
C GLN A 160 3.47 -2.93 6.94
N LEU A 161 3.54 -2.73 8.24
CA LEU A 161 4.59 -2.01 8.94
C LEU A 161 5.42 -2.99 9.77
N ILE A 162 6.72 -2.72 9.85
CA ILE A 162 7.70 -3.61 10.49
C ILE A 162 8.54 -2.80 11.46
N ASN A 163 8.74 -3.34 12.66
CA ASN A 163 9.62 -2.81 13.70
C ASN A 163 9.27 -1.36 14.10
N ALA A 164 8.28 -1.21 14.97
CA ALA A 164 8.09 0.06 15.67
C ALA A 164 9.32 0.38 16.52
N VAL A 165 9.86 1.59 16.40
CA VAL A 165 11.06 2.03 17.11
C VAL A 165 10.67 2.99 18.22
N ASP A 166 11.18 2.75 19.42
CA ASP A 166 11.09 3.68 20.53
C ASP A 166 12.02 4.87 20.29
N GLN A 167 11.47 6.08 20.24
CA GLN A 167 12.21 7.29 19.87
C GLN A 167 13.25 7.73 20.91
N ALA A 168 13.09 7.31 22.17
CA ALA A 168 14.02 7.68 23.23
C ALA A 168 15.22 6.74 23.31
N THR A 169 14.99 5.44 23.04
CA THR A 169 16.02 4.40 23.22
C THR A 169 16.56 3.84 21.91
N GLY A 170 15.85 4.06 20.79
CA GLY A 170 16.16 3.42 19.50
C GLY A 170 15.84 1.92 19.46
N ALA A 171 15.25 1.35 20.53
CA ALA A 171 14.94 -0.07 20.58
C ALA A 171 13.68 -0.42 19.80
N VAL A 172 13.68 -1.60 19.17
CA VAL A 172 12.48 -2.14 18.52
C VAL A 172 11.48 -2.58 19.59
N ARG A 173 10.24 -2.07 19.48
CA ARG A 173 9.10 -2.39 20.33
C ARG A 173 7.95 -3.00 19.53
N GLU A 174 6.95 -3.48 20.19
CA GLU A 174 5.65 -3.82 19.58
C GLU A 174 4.89 -2.56 19.18
N PHE A 175 3.98 -2.68 18.19
CA PHE A 175 3.05 -1.63 17.85
C PHE A 175 1.99 -1.53 18.95
N SER A 176 1.84 -0.34 19.52
CA SER A 176 0.80 -0.07 20.53
C SER A 176 -0.60 -0.04 19.88
N LEU A 177 -1.64 -0.12 20.70
CA LEU A 177 -3.00 0.08 20.23
C LEU A 177 -3.20 1.47 19.58
N ALA A 178 -2.51 2.49 20.08
CA ALA A 178 -2.55 3.82 19.45
C ALA A 178 -1.90 3.84 18.07
N ASP A 179 -0.75 3.15 17.89
CA ASP A 179 -0.12 3.00 16.56
C ASP A 179 -1.06 2.27 15.59
N GLN A 180 -1.74 1.22 16.06
CA GLN A 180 -2.71 0.47 15.27
C GLN A 180 -3.88 1.36 14.83
N GLN A 181 -4.51 2.10 15.74
CA GLN A 181 -5.62 3.01 15.42
C GLN A 181 -5.22 4.10 14.44
N LEU A 182 -4.01 4.65 14.55
CA LEU A 182 -3.48 5.64 13.62
C LEU A 182 -3.25 5.02 12.23
N ALA A 183 -2.65 3.82 12.16
CA ALA A 183 -2.42 3.13 10.90
C ALA A 183 -3.74 2.73 10.22
N GLU A 184 -4.74 2.27 10.96
CA GLU A 184 -6.09 1.95 10.46
C GLU A 184 -6.79 3.19 9.90
N SER A 185 -6.72 4.31 10.62
CA SER A 185 -7.30 5.58 10.15
C SER A 185 -6.62 6.09 8.88
N LEU A 186 -5.29 6.00 8.82
CA LEU A 186 -4.53 6.38 7.64
C LEU A 186 -4.84 5.45 6.46
N ALA A 187 -4.89 4.13 6.69
CA ALA A 187 -5.23 3.14 5.65
C ALA A 187 -6.62 3.40 5.07
N SER A 188 -7.59 3.78 5.90
CA SER A 188 -8.94 4.17 5.45
C SER A 188 -8.92 5.41 4.55
N GLN A 189 -8.23 6.50 4.96
CA GLN A 189 -8.10 7.72 4.16
C GLN A 189 -7.34 7.46 2.85
N ALA A 190 -6.26 6.70 2.93
CA ALA A 190 -5.45 6.29 1.80
C ALA A 190 -6.25 5.46 0.78
N SER A 191 -7.11 4.58 1.26
CA SER A 191 -7.99 3.77 0.40
C SER A 191 -8.95 4.63 -0.40
N VAL A 192 -9.56 5.64 0.23
CA VAL A 192 -10.44 6.59 -0.46
C VAL A 192 -9.66 7.39 -1.51
N ALA A 193 -8.49 7.92 -1.15
CA ALA A 193 -7.66 8.69 -2.08
C ALA A 193 -7.22 7.83 -3.29
N LEU A 194 -6.79 6.59 -3.03
CA LEU A 194 -6.34 5.68 -4.08
C LEU A 194 -7.48 5.26 -5.00
N THR A 195 -8.65 4.90 -4.44
CA THR A 195 -9.83 4.53 -5.22
C THR A 195 -10.28 5.69 -6.11
N ASN A 196 -10.38 6.90 -5.56
CA ASN A 196 -10.75 8.09 -6.33
C ASN A 196 -9.75 8.33 -7.47
N ARG A 197 -8.45 8.19 -7.23
CA ARG A 197 -7.43 8.39 -8.26
C ARG A 197 -7.50 7.33 -9.36
N LEU A 198 -7.74 6.06 -9.01
CA LEU A 198 -7.92 4.98 -9.97
C LEU A 198 -9.16 5.22 -10.85
N LEU A 199 -10.27 5.65 -10.26
CA LEU A 199 -11.49 6.00 -11.00
C LEU A 199 -11.26 7.17 -11.96
N VAL A 200 -10.59 8.23 -11.52
CA VAL A 200 -10.25 9.37 -12.39
C VAL A 200 -9.40 8.91 -13.56
N ASN A 201 -8.37 8.11 -13.34
CA ASN A 201 -7.53 7.58 -14.42
C ASN A 201 -8.33 6.70 -15.42
N GLN A 202 -9.25 5.88 -14.93
CA GLN A 202 -10.13 5.08 -15.80
C GLN A 202 -11.03 5.97 -16.67
N LEU A 203 -11.59 7.05 -16.10
CA LEU A 203 -12.39 8.02 -16.83
C LEU A 203 -11.57 8.76 -17.88
N GLU A 204 -10.33 9.15 -17.58
CA GLU A 204 -9.40 9.78 -18.52
C GLU A 204 -9.14 8.86 -19.74
N VAL A 205 -8.83 7.58 -19.50
CA VAL A 205 -8.60 6.58 -20.55
C VAL A 205 -9.85 6.36 -21.41
N LEU A 206 -11.03 6.25 -20.78
CA LEU A 206 -12.30 6.11 -21.50
C LEU A 206 -12.60 7.33 -22.36
N PHE A 207 -12.36 8.54 -21.85
CA PHE A 207 -12.57 9.78 -22.59
C PHE A 207 -11.62 9.89 -23.78
N GLU A 208 -10.34 9.59 -23.62
CA GLU A 208 -9.38 9.56 -24.73
C GLU A 208 -9.79 8.55 -25.81
N SER A 209 -10.22 7.35 -25.40
CA SER A 209 -10.72 6.34 -26.33
C SER A 209 -11.96 6.81 -27.10
N PHE A 210 -12.87 7.51 -26.43
CA PHE A 210 -14.07 8.08 -27.06
C PHE A 210 -13.73 9.19 -28.06
N VAL A 211 -12.80 10.11 -27.72
CA VAL A 211 -12.31 11.15 -28.62
C VAL A 211 -11.68 10.54 -29.87
N ASN A 212 -10.86 9.51 -29.70
CA ASN A 212 -10.24 8.80 -30.82
C ASN A 212 -11.27 8.15 -31.77
N LEU A 213 -12.30 7.51 -31.18
CA LEU A 213 -13.41 6.91 -31.97
C LEU A 213 -14.18 7.96 -32.78
N ILE A 214 -14.48 9.12 -32.18
CA ILE A 214 -15.14 10.22 -32.88
C ILE A 214 -14.25 10.74 -34.03
N SER A 215 -12.96 10.94 -33.79
CA SER A 215 -12.01 11.41 -34.78
C SER A 215 -11.95 10.46 -35.99
N LEU A 216 -11.86 9.15 -35.75
CA LEU A 216 -11.89 8.12 -36.79
C LEU A 216 -13.21 8.14 -37.57
N ALA A 217 -14.36 8.29 -36.89
CA ALA A 217 -15.67 8.35 -37.55
C ALA A 217 -15.85 9.60 -38.43
N ILE A 218 -15.25 10.73 -38.05
CA ILE A 218 -15.24 11.97 -38.81
C ILE A 218 -14.34 11.82 -40.06
N ASP A 219 -13.14 11.24 -39.88
CA ASP A 219 -12.19 11.02 -40.98
C ASP A 219 -12.75 10.04 -42.01
N GLU A 220 -13.47 9.00 -41.60
CA GLU A 220 -14.10 8.03 -42.50
C GLU A 220 -15.29 8.65 -43.29
N LYS A 221 -15.98 9.64 -42.71
CA LYS A 221 -17.06 10.39 -43.39
C LYS A 221 -16.57 11.56 -44.24
N SER A 222 -15.31 11.91 -44.20
CA SER A 222 -14.73 13.03 -45.00
C SER A 222 -13.76 12.58 -46.12
N PRO A 223 -14.15 11.67 -47.03
CA PRO A 223 -13.33 11.36 -48.19
C PRO A 223 -13.36 12.45 -49.28
N TYR A 224 -14.07 13.56 -49.07
CA TYR A 224 -14.37 14.56 -50.11
C TYR A 224 -13.59 15.88 -50.05
N THR A 225 -12.72 16.10 -49.08
CA THR A 225 -11.96 17.37 -49.02
C THR A 225 -10.57 17.32 -49.64
N GLY A 226 -10.14 16.19 -50.21
CA GLY A 226 -8.84 16.04 -50.89
C GLY A 226 -8.83 16.34 -52.40
N GLY A 227 -9.93 16.82 -53.00
CA GLY A 227 -10.12 16.92 -54.44
C GLY A 227 -10.23 18.31 -55.08
N HIS A 228 -9.95 19.40 -54.40
CA HIS A 228 -10.02 20.75 -54.99
C HIS A 228 -8.75 21.55 -54.75
N CYS A 229 -7.65 21.13 -55.37
CA CYS A 229 -6.53 21.98 -55.76
C CYS A 229 -5.80 21.32 -56.96
N GLN A 230 -6.38 21.45 -58.12
CA GLN A 230 -5.65 21.49 -59.40
C GLN A 230 -5.95 22.80 -60.09
#